data_8d42310658d04a1c7092139556eb6081
#
_entry.id   8d42310658d04a1c7092139556eb6081
#
_cell.length_a   1.000
_cell.length_b   1.000
_cell.length_c   1.000
_cell.angle_alpha   90.00
_cell.angle_beta   90.00
_cell.angle_gamma   90.00
#
_symmetry.space_group_name_H-M   'P 1'
#
loop_
_entity.id
_entity.type
_entity.pdbx_description
1 polymer ?
#
loop_
_entity_poly.entity_id
_entity_poly.type
_entity_poly.pdbx_seq_one_letter_code
_entity_poly.pdbx_strand_id
1 'polypeptide(L)'
;MGSEMCIRDRFMSKVEKIAQKYVPAVVSFVFVPTITIFFANVALFTVFGPVGNMIGNGLAAVIDVLYNSFGAFGAFVFAALLQPLVVTGTHQAIQGIEANLIATTGFNYIQGIWSVSIIAQGGGAIGMYLLAKKHSKDRDIAMSSFIPTLVGISEPAIFAANLKYSVIPFVCSCLGAGCGGAFMKLAGVRAIGQGLTGILGLLIVVPNKLVFYVIGNLIAFIVPIVLIVIYNKTKGCLLYTSPS
;
A
#
# COMPACT_ATOMS: atom_id res chain seq x y z
N MET A 1 -12.07 0.86 3.16
CA MET A 1 -12.27 1.59 4.44
C MET A 1 -13.73 1.76 4.83
N GLY A 2 -14.70 1.33 4.02
CA GLY A 2 -16.12 1.65 4.28
C GLY A 2 -16.85 0.73 5.25
N SER A 3 -16.73 -0.58 5.17
CA SER A 3 -17.65 -1.47 5.90
C SER A 3 -17.15 -1.88 7.29
N GLU A 4 -15.90 -2.23 7.46
CA GLU A 4 -15.37 -2.66 8.77
C GLU A 4 -15.18 -1.49 9.74
N MET A 5 -14.71 -0.33 9.27
CA MET A 5 -14.69 0.89 10.07
C MET A 5 -16.12 1.31 10.46
N CYS A 6 -17.09 1.22 9.54
CA CYS A 6 -18.47 1.57 9.85
C CYS A 6 -19.09 0.65 10.91
N ILE A 7 -18.79 -0.65 10.92
CA ILE A 7 -19.31 -1.59 11.92
C ILE A 7 -18.66 -1.33 13.28
N ARG A 8 -17.35 -1.15 13.31
CA ARG A 8 -16.60 -0.81 14.54
C ARG A 8 -17.05 0.53 15.09
N ASP A 9 -17.17 1.55 14.25
CA ASP A 9 -17.57 2.89 14.67
C ASP A 9 -19.01 2.93 15.16
N ARG A 10 -19.92 2.16 14.53
CA ARG A 10 -21.30 1.99 15.05
C ARG A 10 -21.33 1.28 16.39
N PHE A 11 -20.50 0.26 16.58
CA PHE A 11 -20.40 -0.45 17.86
C PHE A 11 -19.85 0.49 18.95
N MET A 12 -18.73 1.18 18.67
CA MET A 12 -18.13 2.16 19.59
C MET A 12 -19.14 3.27 19.95
N SER A 13 -19.83 3.83 18.97
CA SER A 13 -20.85 4.87 19.20
C SER A 13 -22.02 4.38 20.06
N LYS A 14 -22.42 3.11 19.93
CA LYS A 14 -23.46 2.54 20.80
C LYS A 14 -22.95 2.36 22.24
N VAL A 15 -21.76 1.83 22.40
CA VAL A 15 -21.13 1.63 23.73
C VAL A 15 -20.95 2.99 24.42
N GLU A 16 -20.46 3.99 23.68
CA GLU A 16 -20.28 5.35 24.18
C GLU A 16 -21.61 5.97 24.65
N LYS A 17 -22.68 5.88 23.85
CA LYS A 17 -24.03 6.38 24.22
C LYS A 17 -24.58 5.69 25.46
N ILE A 18 -24.34 4.37 25.60
CA ILE A 18 -24.75 3.63 26.78
C ILE A 18 -23.94 4.09 27.99
N ALA A 19 -22.61 4.20 27.86
CA ALA A 19 -21.75 4.66 28.93
C ALA A 19 -22.10 6.09 29.39
N GLN A 20 -22.38 7.01 28.47
CA GLN A 20 -22.82 8.37 28.77
C GLN A 20 -24.15 8.44 29.58
N LYS A 21 -25.00 7.43 29.39
CA LYS A 21 -26.30 7.38 30.13
C LYS A 21 -26.11 6.97 31.60
N TYR A 22 -25.11 6.18 31.93
CA TYR A 22 -24.92 5.63 33.28
C TYR A 22 -23.80 6.33 34.08
N VAL A 23 -22.89 7.04 33.41
CA VAL A 23 -21.74 7.70 34.05
C VAL A 23 -22.13 9.14 34.40
N PRO A 24 -21.96 9.56 35.67
CA PRO A 24 -22.21 10.94 36.10
C PRO A 24 -21.37 11.96 35.32
N ALA A 25 -21.90 13.12 34.99
CA ALA A 25 -21.27 14.15 34.17
C ALA A 25 -19.91 14.60 34.69
N VAL A 26 -19.69 14.61 36.01
CA VAL A 26 -18.43 15.02 36.64
C VAL A 26 -17.26 14.13 36.28
N VAL A 27 -17.49 12.83 36.06
CA VAL A 27 -16.43 11.83 35.77
C VAL A 27 -16.51 11.30 34.34
N SER A 28 -17.50 11.74 33.56
CA SER A 28 -17.78 11.21 32.21
C SER A 28 -16.61 11.41 31.26
N PHE A 29 -15.84 12.50 31.40
CA PHE A 29 -14.68 12.81 30.57
C PHE A 29 -13.60 11.70 30.59
N VAL A 30 -13.45 11.02 31.73
CA VAL A 30 -12.44 9.95 31.90
C VAL A 30 -13.08 8.57 31.70
N PHE A 31 -14.22 8.32 32.34
CA PHE A 31 -14.80 6.97 32.37
C PHE A 31 -15.50 6.55 31.07
N VAL A 32 -16.15 7.48 30.34
CA VAL A 32 -16.81 7.12 29.09
C VAL A 32 -15.84 6.66 28.03
N PRO A 33 -14.73 7.38 27.71
CA PRO A 33 -13.72 6.90 26.77
C PRO A 33 -13.09 5.60 27.22
N THR A 34 -12.77 5.46 28.51
CA THR A 34 -12.12 4.26 29.07
C THR A 34 -13.01 3.02 28.89
N ILE A 35 -14.28 3.10 29.26
CA ILE A 35 -15.25 2.03 29.10
C ILE A 35 -15.45 1.70 27.61
N THR A 36 -15.59 2.72 26.77
CA THR A 36 -15.76 2.53 25.33
C THR A 36 -14.57 1.80 24.70
N ILE A 37 -13.34 2.23 25.02
CA ILE A 37 -12.10 1.60 24.55
C ILE A 37 -12.00 0.16 25.07
N PHE A 38 -12.30 -0.08 26.35
CA PHE A 38 -12.25 -1.41 26.93
C PHE A 38 -13.19 -2.40 26.20
N PHE A 39 -14.48 -2.06 26.08
CA PHE A 39 -15.44 -2.93 25.39
C PHE A 39 -15.18 -3.04 23.90
N ALA A 40 -14.70 -1.97 23.25
CA ALA A 40 -14.29 -2.02 21.85
C ALA A 40 -13.11 -2.99 21.62
N ASN A 41 -12.12 -3.00 22.52
CA ASN A 41 -10.99 -3.94 22.45
C ASN A 41 -11.43 -5.38 22.74
N VAL A 42 -12.28 -5.60 23.74
CA VAL A 42 -12.83 -6.93 24.00
C VAL A 42 -13.57 -7.46 22.78
N ALA A 43 -14.45 -6.68 22.19
CA ALA A 43 -15.17 -7.08 20.97
C ALA A 43 -14.21 -7.28 19.78
N LEU A 44 -13.17 -6.45 19.65
CA LEU A 44 -12.16 -6.57 18.62
C LEU A 44 -11.45 -7.94 18.71
N PHE A 45 -10.99 -8.34 19.91
CA PHE A 45 -10.23 -9.57 20.07
C PHE A 45 -11.12 -10.82 20.07
N THR A 46 -12.35 -10.75 20.57
CA THR A 46 -13.22 -11.94 20.72
C THR A 46 -14.07 -12.20 19.48
N VAL A 47 -14.52 -11.18 18.77
CA VAL A 47 -15.44 -11.32 17.63
C VAL A 47 -14.79 -10.93 16.32
N PHE A 48 -14.29 -9.70 16.23
CA PHE A 48 -13.76 -9.18 14.97
C PHE A 48 -12.40 -9.78 14.61
N GLY A 49 -11.54 -10.10 15.60
CA GLY A 49 -10.24 -10.71 15.39
C GLY A 49 -10.33 -12.09 14.72
N PRO A 50 -11.08 -13.05 15.27
CA PRO A 50 -11.27 -14.36 14.64
C PRO A 50 -11.86 -14.28 13.22
N VAL A 51 -12.86 -13.44 13.00
CA VAL A 51 -13.44 -13.22 11.65
C VAL A 51 -12.43 -12.59 10.70
N GLY A 52 -11.70 -11.58 11.15
CA GLY A 52 -10.61 -10.97 10.39
C GLY A 52 -9.49 -11.95 10.04
N ASN A 53 -9.12 -12.83 10.99
CA ASN A 53 -8.14 -13.89 10.76
C ASN A 53 -8.61 -14.93 9.73
N MET A 54 -9.89 -15.30 9.73
CA MET A 54 -10.42 -16.22 8.71
C MET A 54 -10.31 -15.61 7.30
N ILE A 55 -10.67 -14.34 7.15
CA ILE A 55 -10.55 -13.61 5.88
C ILE A 55 -9.07 -13.45 5.52
N GLY A 56 -8.23 -13.09 6.48
CA GLY A 56 -6.78 -12.97 6.32
C GLY A 56 -6.13 -14.27 5.88
N ASN A 57 -6.49 -15.39 6.48
CA ASN A 57 -5.99 -16.71 6.09
C ASN A 57 -6.42 -17.11 4.67
N GLY A 58 -7.65 -16.78 4.26
CA GLY A 58 -8.10 -16.97 2.89
C GLY A 58 -7.27 -16.13 1.89
N LEU A 59 -7.01 -14.86 2.21
CA LEU A 59 -6.16 -13.99 1.41
C LEU A 59 -4.70 -14.49 1.39
N ALA A 60 -4.19 -14.97 2.53
CA ALA A 60 -2.86 -15.57 2.62
C ALA A 60 -2.71 -16.78 1.69
N ALA A 61 -3.70 -17.67 1.66
CA ALA A 61 -3.70 -18.82 0.76
C ALA A 61 -3.67 -18.38 -0.72
N VAL A 62 -4.45 -17.36 -1.10
CA VAL A 62 -4.43 -16.81 -2.46
C VAL A 62 -3.06 -16.21 -2.81
N ILE A 63 -2.46 -15.45 -1.90
CA ILE A 63 -1.12 -14.86 -2.09
C ILE A 63 -0.07 -15.95 -2.19
N ASP A 64 -0.13 -16.97 -1.34
CA ASP A 64 0.82 -18.09 -1.35
C ASP A 64 0.74 -18.88 -2.67
N VAL A 65 -0.46 -19.19 -3.13
CA VAL A 65 -0.68 -19.83 -4.45
C VAL A 65 -0.16 -18.95 -5.57
N LEU A 66 -0.49 -17.67 -5.60
CA LEU A 66 0.02 -16.74 -6.62
C LEU A 66 1.55 -16.68 -6.60
N TYR A 67 2.13 -16.49 -5.43
CA TYR A 67 3.57 -16.28 -5.30
C TYR A 67 4.38 -17.57 -5.51
N ASN A 68 3.94 -18.70 -5.00
CA ASN A 68 4.69 -19.95 -5.03
C ASN A 68 4.34 -20.84 -6.22
N SER A 69 3.07 -20.96 -6.62
CA SER A 69 2.66 -21.83 -7.72
C SER A 69 2.86 -21.17 -9.09
N PHE A 70 2.61 -19.86 -9.22
CA PHE A 70 2.77 -19.12 -10.48
C PHE A 70 4.14 -18.41 -10.61
N GLY A 71 5.02 -18.52 -9.61
CA GLY A 71 6.38 -17.99 -9.66
C GLY A 71 6.45 -16.49 -9.96
N ALA A 72 7.26 -16.11 -10.96
CA ALA A 72 7.44 -14.71 -11.34
C ALA A 72 6.15 -14.04 -11.87
N PHE A 73 5.30 -14.79 -12.57
CA PHE A 73 4.03 -14.27 -13.08
C PHE A 73 3.06 -13.96 -11.92
N GLY A 74 2.97 -14.84 -10.94
CA GLY A 74 2.14 -14.61 -9.75
C GLY A 74 2.64 -13.40 -8.94
N ALA A 75 3.96 -13.25 -8.80
CA ALA A 75 4.55 -12.08 -8.16
C ALA A 75 4.28 -10.79 -8.94
N PHE A 76 4.28 -10.84 -10.28
CA PHE A 76 3.87 -9.73 -11.14
C PHE A 76 2.44 -9.31 -10.85
N VAL A 77 1.50 -10.25 -10.91
CA VAL A 77 0.07 -9.98 -10.67
C VAL A 77 -0.15 -9.44 -9.28
N PHE A 78 0.45 -10.06 -8.26
CA PHE A 78 0.31 -9.62 -6.88
C PHE A 78 0.86 -8.20 -6.67
N ALA A 79 2.06 -7.89 -7.18
CA ALA A 79 2.64 -6.55 -7.07
C ALA A 79 1.80 -5.49 -7.81
N ALA A 80 1.27 -5.82 -8.99
CA ALA A 80 0.42 -4.93 -9.76
C ALA A 80 -0.92 -4.63 -9.05
N LEU A 81 -1.50 -5.61 -8.35
CA LEU A 81 -2.76 -5.47 -7.63
C LEU A 81 -2.62 -4.81 -6.25
N LEU A 82 -1.39 -4.71 -5.72
CA LEU A 82 -1.18 -4.24 -4.36
C LEU A 82 -1.64 -2.79 -4.16
N GLN A 83 -1.38 -1.88 -5.10
CA GLN A 83 -1.81 -0.49 -5.00
C GLN A 83 -3.33 -0.31 -5.20
N PRO A 84 -4.02 -1.02 -6.09
CA PRO A 84 -5.49 -1.13 -6.04
C PRO A 84 -6.02 -1.56 -4.66
N LEU A 85 -5.40 -2.53 -3.98
CA LEU A 85 -5.76 -2.91 -2.61
C LEU A 85 -5.50 -1.80 -1.59
N VAL A 86 -4.44 -1.00 -1.78
CA VAL A 86 -4.18 0.20 -0.96
C VAL A 86 -5.30 1.21 -1.11
N VAL A 87 -5.72 1.50 -2.35
CA VAL A 87 -6.82 2.44 -2.62
C VAL A 87 -8.13 2.01 -1.96
N THR A 88 -8.43 0.70 -1.91
CA THR A 88 -9.61 0.16 -1.22
C THR A 88 -9.45 0.10 0.30
N GLY A 89 -8.25 0.26 0.83
CA GLY A 89 -7.93 0.16 2.26
C GLY A 89 -7.85 -1.28 2.80
N THR A 90 -7.96 -2.30 1.94
CA THR A 90 -7.94 -3.72 2.35
C THR A 90 -6.53 -4.26 2.58
N HIS A 91 -5.51 -3.52 2.20
CA HIS A 91 -4.09 -3.89 2.31
C HIS A 91 -3.63 -4.18 3.75
N GLN A 92 -4.32 -3.65 4.77
CA GLN A 92 -3.98 -3.89 6.18
C GLN A 92 -4.05 -5.38 6.57
N ALA A 93 -4.91 -6.17 5.88
CA ALA A 93 -4.98 -7.62 6.12
C ALA A 93 -3.67 -8.35 5.75
N ILE A 94 -2.90 -7.81 4.79
CA ILE A 94 -1.63 -8.41 4.36
C ILE A 94 -0.56 -8.31 5.45
N GLN A 95 -0.60 -7.28 6.31
CA GLN A 95 0.35 -7.13 7.41
C GLN A 95 0.31 -8.29 8.42
N GLY A 96 -0.88 -8.84 8.65
CA GLY A 96 -1.04 -10.04 9.47
C GLY A 96 -0.37 -11.27 8.84
N ILE A 97 -0.45 -11.40 7.51
CA ILE A 97 0.22 -12.47 6.75
C ILE A 97 1.74 -12.33 6.85
N GLU A 98 2.26 -11.13 6.70
CA GLU A 98 3.70 -10.85 6.83
C GLU A 98 4.22 -11.20 8.22
N ALA A 99 3.49 -10.83 9.27
CA ALA A 99 3.85 -11.19 10.65
C ALA A 99 3.90 -12.71 10.84
N ASN A 100 2.92 -13.44 10.29
CA ASN A 100 2.92 -14.90 10.33
C ASN A 100 4.07 -15.52 9.54
N LEU A 101 4.39 -15.00 8.35
CA LEU A 101 5.53 -15.44 7.56
C LEU A 101 6.85 -15.29 8.33
N ILE A 102 7.07 -14.14 8.97
CA ILE A 102 8.26 -13.91 9.78
C ILE A 102 8.32 -14.90 10.96
N ALA A 103 7.20 -15.10 11.65
CA ALA A 103 7.13 -16.00 12.79
C ALA A 103 7.38 -17.47 12.42
N THR A 104 6.94 -17.91 11.25
CA THR A 104 7.02 -19.31 10.82
C THR A 104 8.28 -19.63 10.03
N THR A 105 8.75 -18.72 9.17
CA THR A 105 9.87 -18.95 8.24
C THR A 105 11.13 -18.15 8.57
N GLY A 106 11.02 -17.16 9.46
CA GLY A 106 12.08 -16.19 9.76
C GLY A 106 12.28 -15.13 8.67
N PHE A 107 11.52 -15.19 7.57
CA PHE A 107 11.68 -14.29 6.43
C PHE A 107 10.34 -13.79 5.89
N ASN A 108 10.37 -12.59 5.29
CA ASN A 108 9.24 -11.97 4.62
C ASN A 108 9.59 -11.67 3.15
N TYR A 109 8.99 -12.39 2.22
CA TYR A 109 9.15 -12.14 0.79
C TYR A 109 8.17 -11.07 0.26
N ILE A 110 7.07 -10.80 0.99
CA ILE A 110 6.06 -9.80 0.62
C ILE A 110 6.63 -8.39 0.75
N GLN A 111 7.56 -8.17 1.66
CA GLN A 111 8.18 -6.86 1.91
C GLN A 111 8.85 -6.27 0.66
N GLY A 112 9.51 -7.09 -0.15
CA GLY A 112 10.07 -6.67 -1.44
C GLY A 112 8.98 -6.22 -2.42
N ILE A 113 7.85 -6.92 -2.43
CA ILE A 113 6.69 -6.59 -3.27
C ILE A 113 6.05 -5.25 -2.84
N TRP A 114 5.94 -5.00 -1.52
CA TRP A 114 5.51 -3.69 -1.01
C TRP A 114 6.40 -2.57 -1.51
N SER A 115 7.71 -2.74 -1.41
CA SER A 115 8.67 -1.72 -1.81
C SER A 115 8.54 -1.36 -3.29
N VAL A 116 8.58 -2.35 -4.19
CA VAL A 116 8.45 -2.09 -5.63
C VAL A 116 7.10 -1.46 -5.99
N SER A 117 6.05 -1.84 -5.28
CA SER A 117 4.71 -1.32 -5.51
C SER A 117 4.62 0.18 -5.14
N ILE A 118 5.21 0.59 -4.02
CA ILE A 118 5.25 1.99 -3.57
C ILE A 118 6.16 2.82 -4.46
N ILE A 119 7.37 2.34 -4.76
CA ILE A 119 8.34 3.03 -5.62
C ILE A 119 7.81 3.22 -7.04
N ALA A 120 7.04 2.26 -7.55
CA ALA A 120 6.39 2.40 -8.86
C ALA A 120 5.39 3.57 -8.91
N GLN A 121 4.66 3.84 -7.81
CA GLN A 121 3.79 5.03 -7.75
C GLN A 121 4.61 6.32 -7.77
N GLY A 122 5.78 6.32 -7.15
CA GLY A 122 6.75 7.40 -7.28
C GLY A 122 7.24 7.60 -8.72
N GLY A 123 7.49 6.50 -9.44
CA GLY A 123 7.81 6.52 -10.87
C GLY A 123 6.69 7.13 -11.70
N GLY A 124 5.42 6.80 -11.40
CA GLY A 124 4.25 7.43 -12.01
C GLY A 124 4.22 8.94 -11.76
N ALA A 125 4.43 9.37 -10.53
CA ALA A 125 4.50 10.79 -10.18
C ALA A 125 5.62 11.53 -10.95
N ILE A 126 6.80 10.94 -11.09
CA ILE A 126 7.89 11.49 -11.91
C ILE A 126 7.51 11.51 -13.40
N GLY A 127 6.83 10.49 -13.91
CA GLY A 127 6.28 10.50 -15.27
C GLY A 127 5.35 11.70 -15.49
N MET A 128 4.46 12.00 -14.56
CA MET A 128 3.59 13.19 -14.60
C MET A 128 4.38 14.49 -14.45
N TYR A 129 5.40 14.53 -13.61
CA TYR A 129 6.32 15.66 -13.48
C TYR A 129 7.00 16.03 -14.81
N LEU A 130 7.45 15.03 -15.58
CA LEU A 130 8.10 15.24 -16.87
C LEU A 130 7.15 15.77 -17.93
N LEU A 131 5.86 15.42 -17.86
CA LEU A 131 4.84 15.88 -18.80
C LEU A 131 4.27 17.27 -18.43
N ALA A 132 4.33 17.64 -17.15
CA ALA A 132 3.77 18.90 -16.66
C ALA A 132 4.58 20.12 -17.21
N LYS A 133 3.85 21.20 -17.50
CA LYS A 133 4.48 22.46 -17.93
C LYS A 133 5.47 22.97 -16.88
N LYS A 134 6.60 23.53 -17.33
CA LYS A 134 7.58 24.18 -16.45
C LYS A 134 6.89 25.27 -15.61
N HIS A 135 7.23 25.32 -14.32
CA HIS A 135 6.65 26.26 -13.34
C HIS A 135 5.14 26.15 -13.13
N SER A 136 4.54 25.00 -13.41
CA SER A 136 3.14 24.74 -13.09
C SER A 136 2.98 24.13 -11.69
N LYS A 137 1.84 24.41 -11.04
CA LYS A 137 1.47 23.78 -9.76
C LYS A 137 1.45 22.24 -9.84
N ASP A 138 1.09 21.69 -10.99
CA ASP A 138 1.04 20.23 -11.20
C ASP A 138 2.43 19.62 -11.14
N ARG A 139 3.44 20.33 -11.63
CA ARG A 139 4.83 19.90 -11.55
C ARG A 139 5.32 19.85 -10.10
N ASP A 140 4.99 20.86 -9.31
CA ASP A 140 5.36 20.94 -7.91
C ASP A 140 4.64 19.86 -7.08
N ILE A 141 3.35 19.62 -7.36
CA ILE A 141 2.56 18.55 -6.74
C ILE A 141 3.15 17.18 -7.08
N ALA A 142 3.49 16.92 -8.33
CA ALA A 142 4.07 15.63 -8.74
C ALA A 142 5.41 15.36 -8.04
N MET A 143 6.29 16.39 -7.94
CA MET A 143 7.57 16.25 -7.24
C MET A 143 7.39 16.06 -5.73
N SER A 144 6.54 16.85 -5.09
CA SER A 144 6.25 16.70 -3.66
C SER A 144 5.58 15.37 -3.31
N SER A 145 4.83 14.80 -4.25
CA SER A 145 4.18 13.49 -4.11
C SER A 145 5.15 12.31 -4.29
N PHE A 146 6.23 12.51 -5.05
CA PHE A 146 7.27 11.49 -5.25
C PHE A 146 8.10 11.28 -3.98
N ILE A 147 8.51 12.35 -3.29
CA ILE A 147 9.45 12.27 -2.15
C ILE A 147 8.98 11.28 -1.07
N PRO A 148 7.70 11.27 -0.62
CA PRO A 148 7.23 10.32 0.37
C PRO A 148 7.35 8.85 -0.05
N THR A 149 7.29 8.54 -1.35
CA THR A 149 7.42 7.16 -1.83
C THR A 149 8.78 6.54 -1.55
N LEU A 150 9.83 7.37 -1.45
CA LEU A 150 11.17 6.92 -1.09
C LEU A 150 11.27 6.39 0.34
N VAL A 151 10.38 6.83 1.22
CA VAL A 151 10.30 6.40 2.62
C VAL A 151 9.08 5.50 2.92
N GLY A 152 8.39 5.04 1.86
CA GLY A 152 7.35 4.02 2.00
C GLY A 152 5.91 4.53 2.06
N ILE A 153 5.65 5.76 1.64
CA ILE A 153 4.32 6.37 1.65
C ILE A 153 3.87 6.62 0.20
N SER A 154 2.88 5.87 -0.28
CA SER A 154 2.42 5.94 -1.68
C SER A 154 1.18 6.82 -1.91
N GLU A 155 0.41 7.12 -0.87
CA GLU A 155 -0.88 7.81 -0.97
C GLU A 155 -0.79 9.18 -1.66
N PRO A 156 0.20 10.04 -1.36
CA PRO A 156 0.34 11.31 -2.08
C PRO A 156 0.59 11.10 -3.59
N ALA A 157 1.42 10.13 -3.96
CA ALA A 157 1.69 9.82 -5.36
C ALA A 157 0.46 9.27 -6.07
N ILE A 158 -0.33 8.41 -5.40
CA ILE A 158 -1.56 7.85 -5.95
C ILE A 158 -2.59 8.95 -6.21
N PHE A 159 -2.96 9.70 -5.16
CA PHE A 159 -4.13 10.58 -5.21
C PHE A 159 -3.82 11.97 -5.77
N ALA A 160 -2.65 12.56 -5.45
CA ALA A 160 -2.35 13.90 -5.88
C ALA A 160 -1.65 13.96 -7.25
N ALA A 161 -0.99 12.88 -7.70
CA ALA A 161 -0.31 12.84 -8.99
C ALA A 161 -0.95 11.86 -9.98
N ASN A 162 -1.00 10.56 -9.64
CA ASN A 162 -1.30 9.50 -10.61
C ASN A 162 -2.79 9.39 -10.97
N LEU A 163 -3.70 9.64 -10.03
CA LEU A 163 -5.16 9.60 -10.25
C LEU A 163 -5.77 10.98 -10.49
N LYS A 164 -4.99 12.05 -10.40
CA LYS A 164 -5.51 13.42 -10.44
C LYS A 164 -6.26 13.74 -11.74
N TYR A 165 -5.74 13.35 -12.88
CA TYR A 165 -6.29 13.69 -14.20
C TYR A 165 -6.76 12.47 -15.00
N SER A 166 -6.17 11.32 -14.75
CA SER A 166 -6.45 10.09 -15.50
C SER A 166 -6.03 8.87 -14.68
N VAL A 167 -6.68 7.74 -14.92
CA VAL A 167 -6.30 6.45 -14.33
C VAL A 167 -5.02 5.88 -14.97
N ILE A 168 -4.62 6.38 -16.13
CA ILE A 168 -3.49 5.82 -16.91
C ILE A 168 -2.17 5.83 -16.15
N PRO A 169 -1.72 6.94 -15.50
CA PRO A 169 -0.47 6.94 -14.74
C PRO A 169 -0.48 5.93 -13.60
N PHE A 170 -1.63 5.77 -12.93
CA PHE A 170 -1.81 4.76 -11.89
C PHE A 170 -1.66 3.33 -12.44
N VAL A 171 -2.31 3.02 -13.56
CA VAL A 171 -2.21 1.70 -14.21
C VAL A 171 -0.77 1.44 -14.68
N CYS A 172 -0.11 2.43 -15.30
CA CYS A 172 1.31 2.31 -15.67
C CYS A 172 2.21 2.01 -14.46
N SER A 173 1.90 2.63 -13.31
CA SER A 173 2.61 2.38 -12.05
C SER A 173 2.35 0.96 -11.53
N CYS A 174 1.11 0.47 -11.63
CA CYS A 174 0.79 -0.92 -11.29
C CYS A 174 1.55 -1.92 -12.17
N LEU A 175 1.68 -1.67 -13.47
CA LEU A 175 2.46 -2.50 -14.37
C LEU A 175 3.96 -2.45 -14.03
N GLY A 176 4.49 -1.28 -13.70
CA GLY A 176 5.87 -1.14 -13.23
C GLY A 176 6.13 -1.89 -11.93
N ALA A 177 5.19 -1.83 -10.99
CA ALA A 177 5.22 -2.64 -9.77
C ALA A 177 5.26 -4.14 -10.09
N GLY A 178 4.43 -4.60 -11.04
CA GLY A 178 4.43 -5.97 -11.52
C GLY A 178 5.78 -6.41 -12.05
N CYS A 179 6.42 -5.61 -12.92
CA CYS A 179 7.76 -5.91 -13.46
C CYS A 179 8.81 -6.01 -12.33
N GLY A 180 8.81 -5.05 -11.40
CA GLY A 180 9.70 -5.08 -10.25
C GLY A 180 9.44 -6.29 -9.35
N GLY A 181 8.17 -6.63 -9.09
CA GLY A 181 7.76 -7.77 -8.28
C GLY A 181 8.18 -9.11 -8.88
N ALA A 182 8.01 -9.28 -10.18
CA ALA A 182 8.50 -10.45 -10.91
C ALA A 182 10.01 -10.62 -10.76
N PHE A 183 10.77 -9.53 -10.92
CA PHE A 183 12.22 -9.54 -10.72
C PHE A 183 12.60 -9.89 -9.28
N MET A 184 11.92 -9.28 -8.27
CA MET A 184 12.15 -9.59 -6.84
C MET A 184 11.99 -11.09 -6.55
N LYS A 185 10.95 -11.72 -7.13
CA LYS A 185 10.70 -13.15 -7.00
C LYS A 185 11.80 -13.97 -7.63
N LEU A 186 12.19 -13.68 -8.87
CA LEU A 186 13.28 -14.40 -9.58
C LEU A 186 14.61 -14.29 -8.84
N ALA A 187 14.93 -13.13 -8.30
CA ALA A 187 16.12 -12.89 -7.51
C ALA A 187 16.06 -13.49 -6.09
N GLY A 188 14.89 -13.93 -5.63
CA GLY A 188 14.67 -14.49 -4.29
C GLY A 188 14.93 -13.47 -3.19
N VAL A 189 14.50 -12.22 -3.38
CA VAL A 189 14.65 -11.16 -2.39
C VAL A 189 13.76 -11.45 -1.19
N ARG A 190 14.32 -11.33 0.02
CA ARG A 190 13.64 -11.55 1.30
C ARG A 190 14.06 -10.48 2.30
N ALA A 191 13.17 -10.17 3.23
CA ALA A 191 13.44 -9.30 4.38
C ALA A 191 13.33 -10.10 5.67
N ILE A 192 13.94 -9.59 6.74
CA ILE A 192 13.86 -10.16 8.11
C ILE A 192 12.83 -9.44 8.98
N GLY A 193 12.15 -8.45 8.42
CA GLY A 193 11.14 -7.64 9.11
C GLY A 193 10.04 -7.17 8.17
N GLN A 194 9.18 -6.30 8.68
CA GLN A 194 8.08 -5.68 7.93
C GLN A 194 8.02 -4.17 8.18
N GLY A 195 7.30 -3.44 7.33
CA GLY A 195 6.97 -2.02 7.50
C GLY A 195 7.96 -1.04 6.87
N LEU A 196 9.23 -1.39 6.69
CA LEU A 196 10.22 -0.51 6.07
C LEU A 196 10.31 -0.80 4.56
N THR A 197 9.92 0.16 3.73
CA THR A 197 9.92 0.06 2.25
C THR A 197 10.71 1.19 1.63
N GLY A 198 10.86 1.19 0.31
CA GLY A 198 11.68 2.18 -0.37
C GLY A 198 13.15 2.11 0.05
N ILE A 199 13.77 3.24 0.30
CA ILE A 199 15.17 3.33 0.74
C ILE A 199 15.35 2.71 2.12
N LEU A 200 14.37 2.91 3.03
CA LEU A 200 14.44 2.34 4.39
C LEU A 200 14.37 0.80 4.39
N GLY A 201 13.81 0.19 3.37
CA GLY A 201 13.78 -1.26 3.21
C GLY A 201 15.17 -1.91 3.13
N LEU A 202 16.20 -1.15 2.75
CA LEU A 202 17.60 -1.63 2.75
C LEU A 202 18.07 -2.09 4.14
N LEU A 203 17.48 -1.57 5.21
CA LEU A 203 17.84 -1.91 6.59
C LEU A 203 17.35 -3.30 7.01
N ILE A 204 16.31 -3.81 6.38
CA ILE A 204 15.67 -5.08 6.77
C ILE A 204 15.78 -6.19 5.71
N VAL A 205 16.27 -5.87 4.51
CA VAL A 205 16.54 -6.87 3.47
C VAL A 205 17.80 -7.64 3.81
N VAL A 206 17.77 -8.95 3.55
CA VAL A 206 18.93 -9.83 3.78
C VAL A 206 20.15 -9.32 2.99
N PRO A 207 21.35 -9.17 3.61
CA PRO A 207 22.51 -8.49 3.02
C PRO A 207 22.92 -8.99 1.64
N ASN A 208 22.88 -10.29 1.40
CA ASN A 208 23.23 -10.91 0.11
C ASN A 208 22.20 -10.62 -1.00
N LYS A 209 21.06 -9.98 -0.69
CA LYS A 209 19.99 -9.64 -1.64
C LYS A 209 19.81 -8.13 -1.84
N LEU A 210 20.61 -7.29 -1.19
CA LEU A 210 20.50 -5.82 -1.27
C LEU A 210 20.61 -5.30 -2.71
N VAL A 211 21.58 -5.80 -3.48
CA VAL A 211 21.76 -5.36 -4.88
C VAL A 211 20.52 -5.68 -5.72
N PHE A 212 19.97 -6.88 -5.56
CA PHE A 212 18.75 -7.28 -6.28
C PHE A 212 17.53 -6.48 -5.83
N TYR A 213 17.46 -6.13 -4.54
CA TYR A 213 16.40 -5.24 -4.03
C TYR A 213 16.47 -3.86 -4.69
N VAL A 214 17.66 -3.27 -4.81
CA VAL A 214 17.84 -1.98 -5.49
C VAL A 214 17.46 -2.07 -6.97
N ILE A 215 17.93 -3.12 -7.67
CA ILE A 215 17.60 -3.31 -9.09
C ILE A 215 16.09 -3.46 -9.30
N GLY A 216 15.40 -4.24 -8.47
CA GLY A 216 13.95 -4.42 -8.56
C GLY A 216 13.19 -3.11 -8.33
N ASN A 217 13.61 -2.30 -7.36
CA ASN A 217 13.04 -0.97 -7.14
C ASN A 217 13.32 -0.01 -8.31
N LEU A 218 14.51 -0.07 -8.92
CA LEU A 218 14.83 0.73 -10.13
C LEU A 218 13.97 0.31 -11.32
N ILE A 219 13.75 -0.98 -11.55
CA ILE A 219 12.83 -1.46 -12.59
C ILE A 219 11.42 -0.90 -12.33
N ALA A 220 10.91 -1.06 -11.11
CA ALA A 220 9.60 -0.58 -10.72
C ALA A 220 9.45 0.94 -10.88
N PHE A 221 10.52 1.71 -10.68
CA PHE A 221 10.56 3.16 -10.85
C PHE A 221 10.58 3.60 -12.31
N ILE A 222 11.44 2.97 -13.13
CA ILE A 222 11.69 3.41 -14.51
C ILE A 222 10.54 3.00 -15.44
N VAL A 223 9.97 1.80 -15.28
CA VAL A 223 8.92 1.29 -16.17
C VAL A 223 7.71 2.21 -16.25
N PRO A 224 7.13 2.72 -15.15
CA PRO A 224 6.01 3.66 -15.24
C PRO A 224 6.36 4.95 -15.98
N ILE A 225 7.56 5.51 -15.74
CA ILE A 225 8.02 6.72 -16.41
C ILE A 225 8.01 6.52 -17.92
N VAL A 226 8.62 5.42 -18.38
CA VAL A 226 8.70 5.09 -19.80
C VAL A 226 7.29 4.88 -20.39
N LEU A 227 6.44 4.11 -19.73
CA LEU A 227 5.07 3.84 -20.20
C LEU A 227 4.24 5.12 -20.30
N ILE A 228 4.31 6.01 -19.31
CA ILE A 228 3.58 7.28 -19.30
C ILE A 228 4.06 8.19 -20.43
N VAL A 229 5.38 8.30 -20.62
CA VAL A 229 5.95 9.13 -21.70
C VAL A 229 5.57 8.57 -23.09
N ILE A 230 5.65 7.26 -23.28
CA ILE A 230 5.25 6.61 -24.54
C ILE A 230 3.74 6.82 -24.78
N TYR A 231 2.90 6.57 -23.78
CA TYR A 231 1.46 6.76 -23.90
C TYR A 231 1.11 8.20 -24.28
N ASN A 232 1.74 9.19 -23.64
CA ASN A 232 1.50 10.59 -23.97
C ASN A 232 1.93 10.97 -25.40
N LYS A 233 3.02 10.38 -25.90
CA LYS A 233 3.47 10.59 -27.30
C LYS A 233 2.51 9.98 -28.32
N THR A 234 1.89 8.83 -27.99
CA THR A 234 1.03 8.10 -28.93
C THR A 234 -0.43 8.56 -28.92
N LYS A 235 -0.96 8.91 -27.75
CA LYS A 235 -2.38 9.27 -27.56
C LYS A 235 -2.61 10.76 -27.25
N GLY A 236 -1.57 11.53 -26.96
CA GLY A 236 -1.56 13.00 -26.95
C GLY A 236 -2.38 13.72 -25.89
N CYS A 237 -2.74 13.14 -24.72
CA CYS A 237 -3.74 13.82 -23.88
C CYS A 237 -3.79 13.46 -22.39
N LEU A 238 -2.66 13.26 -21.71
CA LEU A 238 -2.74 13.04 -20.24
C LEU A 238 -2.98 14.34 -19.43
N LEU A 239 -2.56 15.48 -19.95
CA LEU A 239 -2.66 16.78 -19.25
C LEU A 239 -3.65 17.76 -19.89
N TYR A 240 -4.26 17.41 -21.04
CA TYR A 240 -5.18 18.30 -21.76
C TYR A 240 -6.62 18.32 -21.23
N THR A 241 -6.94 17.54 -20.20
CA THR A 241 -8.29 17.47 -19.61
C THR A 241 -8.48 18.37 -18.38
N SER A 242 -7.58 19.30 -18.11
CA SER A 242 -7.83 20.32 -17.08
C SER A 242 -8.59 21.48 -17.73
N PRO A 243 -9.86 21.75 -17.35
CA PRO A 243 -10.46 23.04 -17.60
C PRO A 243 -9.64 24.09 -16.84
N SER A 244 -9.25 25.13 -17.55
CA SER A 244 -8.61 26.34 -17.04
C SER A 244 -9.41 27.00 -15.94
#